data_44f05ea30f8eaecf6b1b7036accbedc8
#
_entry.id   44f05ea30f8eaecf6b1b7036accbedc8
#
_cell.length_a   1.000
_cell.length_b   1.000
_cell.length_c   1.000
_cell.angle_alpha   90.00
_cell.angle_beta   90.00
_cell.angle_gamma   90.00
#
_symmetry.space_group_name_H-M   'P 1'
#
loop_
_entity.id
_entity.type
_entity.pdbx_description
1 polymer ?
#
loop_
_entity_poly.entity_id
_entity_poly.type
_entity_poly.pdbx_seq_one_letter_code
_entity_poly.pdbx_strand_id
1 'polypeptide(L)'
;AYMWSDEAIQDAARLMHRLHDATADVAWPSDWQPLDDTPEPFDVICHNDFAVYNTIFHDGKMEGVIDFDLAAPGPRAWDIVYALYTFVPLSRRHQAESGEVVHYEAERDDVRYKRRVALFLEAYGWEGSTSELLDMLLLRIEALYRLIERNASEGDVAFQTMMDEGHHTHYQEEYRFIEANGKKWF
;
A
#
# COMPACT_ATOMS: atom_id res chain seq x y z
N ALA A 1 -15.12 -9.23 -10.29
CA ALA A 1 -15.84 -8.09 -9.71
C ALA A 1 -15.70 -8.01 -8.18
N TYR A 2 -15.39 -9.13 -7.50
CA TYR A 2 -15.34 -9.17 -6.03
C TYR A 2 -14.06 -8.53 -5.44
N MET A 3 -12.93 -8.60 -6.11
CA MET A 3 -11.64 -8.06 -5.60
C MET A 3 -11.68 -6.55 -5.37
N TRP A 4 -12.54 -5.84 -6.07
CA TRP A 4 -12.74 -4.40 -5.96
C TRP A 4 -14.02 -4.03 -5.21
N SER A 5 -14.67 -4.99 -4.56
CA SER A 5 -15.89 -4.73 -3.77
C SER A 5 -15.57 -4.01 -2.46
N ASP A 6 -16.58 -3.43 -1.84
CA ASP A 6 -16.45 -2.83 -0.52
C ASP A 6 -16.17 -3.89 0.56
N GLU A 7 -16.72 -5.09 0.39
CA GLU A 7 -16.46 -6.23 1.26
C GLU A 7 -14.99 -6.64 1.21
N ALA A 8 -14.39 -6.69 0.01
CA ALA A 8 -12.97 -7.03 -0.13
C ALA A 8 -12.05 -6.02 0.58
N ILE A 9 -12.37 -4.73 0.51
CA ILE A 9 -11.64 -3.68 1.25
C ILE A 9 -11.72 -3.89 2.76
N GLN A 10 -12.94 -4.17 3.26
CA GLN A 10 -13.13 -4.38 4.70
C GLN A 10 -12.45 -5.67 5.18
N ASP A 11 -12.48 -6.73 4.36
CA ASP A 11 -11.79 -7.98 4.68
C ASP A 11 -10.26 -7.80 4.68
N ALA A 12 -9.71 -7.04 3.72
CA ALA A 12 -8.29 -6.67 3.68
C ALA A 12 -7.88 -5.92 4.95
N ALA A 13 -8.66 -4.90 5.33
CA ALA A 13 -8.40 -4.10 6.52
C ALA A 13 -8.43 -4.96 7.81
N ARG A 14 -9.42 -5.83 7.97
CA ARG A 14 -9.52 -6.74 9.12
C ARG A 14 -8.39 -7.77 9.15
N LEU A 15 -7.99 -8.28 7.98
CA LEU A 15 -6.88 -9.23 7.88
C LEU A 15 -5.57 -8.56 8.27
N MET A 16 -5.31 -7.35 7.77
CA MET A 16 -4.14 -6.55 8.13
C MET A 16 -4.12 -6.21 9.63
N HIS A 17 -5.25 -5.80 10.20
CA HIS A 17 -5.34 -5.55 11.64
C HIS A 17 -4.91 -6.78 12.45
N ARG A 18 -5.42 -7.99 12.10
CA ARG A 18 -5.02 -9.24 12.77
C ARG A 18 -3.54 -9.56 12.60
N LEU A 19 -2.96 -9.30 11.41
CA LEU A 19 -1.54 -9.48 11.16
C LEU A 19 -0.70 -8.57 12.08
N HIS A 20 -1.06 -7.31 12.14
CA HIS A 20 -0.37 -6.33 12.96
C HIS A 20 -0.51 -6.65 14.46
N ASP A 21 -1.68 -7.04 14.93
CA ASP A 21 -1.88 -7.42 16.34
C ASP A 21 -1.12 -8.69 16.71
N ALA A 22 -1.04 -9.66 15.79
CA ALA A 22 -0.28 -10.88 16.01
C ALA A 22 1.23 -10.63 16.08
N THR A 23 1.72 -9.50 15.59
CA THR A 23 3.16 -9.17 15.54
C THR A 23 3.56 -8.01 16.45
N ALA A 24 2.63 -7.31 17.09
CA ALA A 24 2.89 -6.12 17.92
C ALA A 24 3.83 -6.40 19.12
N ASP A 25 3.71 -7.58 19.73
CA ASP A 25 4.53 -7.97 20.88
C ASP A 25 5.67 -8.95 20.52
N VAL A 26 5.91 -9.15 19.23
CA VAL A 26 6.96 -10.07 18.77
C VAL A 26 8.32 -9.39 18.86
N ALA A 27 9.22 -9.97 19.63
CA ALA A 27 10.63 -9.59 19.62
C ALA A 27 11.29 -10.17 18.37
N TRP A 28 11.66 -9.32 17.43
CA TRP A 28 12.40 -9.73 16.23
C TRP A 28 13.93 -9.70 16.46
N PRO A 29 14.68 -10.51 15.73
CA PRO A 29 16.14 -10.51 15.81
C PRO A 29 16.73 -9.14 15.47
N SER A 30 17.80 -8.73 16.13
CA SER A 30 18.44 -7.42 15.94
C SER A 30 19.03 -7.21 14.53
N ASP A 31 19.23 -8.28 13.78
CA ASP A 31 19.69 -8.29 12.39
C ASP A 31 18.53 -8.24 11.38
N TRP A 32 17.29 -8.36 11.84
CA TRP A 32 16.12 -8.12 10.96
C TRP A 32 15.81 -6.63 10.91
N GLN A 33 16.37 -6.00 9.89
CA GLN A 33 16.27 -4.56 9.71
C GLN A 33 14.95 -4.15 9.02
N PRO A 34 14.40 -2.96 9.30
CA PRO A 34 13.33 -2.40 8.51
C PRO A 34 13.77 -2.23 7.05
N LEU A 35 12.82 -2.15 6.13
CA LEU A 35 13.13 -1.74 4.77
C LEU A 35 13.63 -0.30 4.77
N ASP A 36 14.47 0.03 3.78
CA ASP A 36 15.02 1.36 3.63
C ASP A 36 13.92 2.44 3.57
N ASP A 37 14.21 3.57 4.17
CA ASP A 37 13.30 4.71 4.28
C ASP A 37 12.01 4.46 5.10
N THR A 38 11.86 3.30 5.77
CA THR A 38 10.76 3.04 6.71
C THR A 38 10.91 3.91 7.95
N PRO A 39 9.93 4.75 8.31
CA PRO A 39 10.02 5.63 9.48
C PRO A 39 9.80 4.88 10.80
N GLU A 40 10.36 5.40 11.87
CA GLU A 40 10.01 4.98 13.23
C GLU A 40 8.64 5.54 13.66
N PRO A 41 7.98 4.94 14.66
CA PRO A 41 8.39 3.78 15.46
C PRO A 41 8.12 2.45 14.74
N PHE A 42 8.94 1.42 15.03
CA PHE A 42 8.70 0.05 14.55
C PHE A 42 7.85 -0.70 15.59
N ASP A 43 6.57 -0.79 15.37
CA ASP A 43 5.60 -1.32 16.33
C ASP A 43 4.95 -2.64 15.91
N VAL A 44 5.14 -3.06 14.65
CA VAL A 44 4.66 -4.34 14.12
C VAL A 44 5.65 -4.89 13.07
N ILE A 45 5.40 -6.11 12.59
CA ILE A 45 5.98 -6.59 11.33
C ILE A 45 5.01 -6.23 10.21
N CYS A 46 5.40 -5.28 9.38
CA CYS A 46 4.70 -4.90 8.17
C CYS A 46 4.87 -5.98 7.10
N HIS A 47 3.85 -6.20 6.31
CA HIS A 47 3.93 -7.03 5.10
C HIS A 47 4.75 -6.36 4.00
N ASN A 48 4.67 -5.04 3.92
CA ASN A 48 5.31 -4.15 2.94
C ASN A 48 4.87 -4.30 1.48
N ASP A 49 4.10 -5.33 1.16
CA ASP A 49 3.47 -5.52 -0.16
C ASP A 49 2.05 -6.08 -0.02
N PHE A 50 1.27 -5.51 0.93
CA PHE A 50 -0.11 -5.91 1.14
C PHE A 50 -1.00 -5.36 0.03
N ALA A 51 -1.10 -6.11 -1.05
CA ALA A 51 -1.79 -5.71 -2.28
C ALA A 51 -2.78 -6.76 -2.75
N VAL A 52 -3.69 -6.37 -3.64
CA VAL A 52 -4.74 -7.26 -4.20
C VAL A 52 -4.14 -8.53 -4.81
N TYR A 53 -3.01 -8.44 -5.49
CA TYR A 53 -2.36 -9.58 -6.14
C TYR A 53 -1.72 -10.56 -5.16
N ASN A 54 -1.46 -10.15 -3.91
CA ASN A 54 -0.94 -11.00 -2.83
C ASN A 54 -2.03 -11.53 -1.91
N THR A 55 -3.30 -11.47 -2.31
CA THR A 55 -4.41 -11.95 -1.49
C THR A 55 -5.09 -13.18 -2.06
N ILE A 56 -5.54 -14.06 -1.16
CA ILE A 56 -6.28 -15.29 -1.50
C ILE A 56 -7.75 -15.07 -1.19
N PHE A 57 -8.57 -15.34 -2.19
CA PHE A 57 -10.03 -15.31 -2.07
C PHE A 57 -10.60 -16.71 -2.24
N HIS A 58 -11.58 -17.07 -1.40
CA HIS A 58 -12.40 -18.25 -1.53
C HIS A 58 -13.87 -17.85 -1.36
N ASP A 59 -14.72 -18.26 -2.30
CA ASP A 59 -16.15 -17.91 -2.34
C ASP A 59 -16.44 -16.41 -2.16
N GLY A 60 -15.59 -15.56 -2.76
CA GLY A 60 -15.72 -14.11 -2.72
C GLY A 60 -15.27 -13.44 -1.42
N LYS A 61 -14.74 -14.20 -0.46
CA LYS A 61 -14.17 -13.69 0.79
C LYS A 61 -12.67 -13.77 0.78
N MET A 62 -12.02 -12.77 1.34
CA MET A 62 -10.58 -12.79 1.53
C MET A 62 -10.22 -13.66 2.74
N GLU A 63 -9.44 -14.72 2.50
CA GLU A 63 -9.04 -15.68 3.52
C GLU A 63 -7.59 -15.52 3.97
N GLY A 64 -6.74 -14.96 3.14
CA GLY A 64 -5.31 -14.85 3.47
C GLY A 64 -4.54 -13.88 2.61
N VAL A 65 -3.32 -13.63 3.02
CA VAL A 65 -2.28 -12.91 2.31
C VAL A 65 -1.06 -13.80 2.17
N ILE A 66 -0.34 -13.67 1.06
CA ILE A 66 0.87 -14.44 0.71
C ILE A 66 2.00 -13.48 0.32
N ASP A 67 3.18 -14.03 0.10
CA ASP A 67 4.36 -13.28 -0.34
C ASP A 67 4.91 -12.33 0.73
N PHE A 68 5.45 -12.93 1.80
CA PHE A 68 6.07 -12.23 2.93
C PHE A 68 7.56 -11.93 2.72
N ASP A 69 8.06 -11.97 1.48
CA ASP A 69 9.50 -11.78 1.18
C ASP A 69 10.01 -10.38 1.57
N LEU A 70 9.12 -9.39 1.60
CA LEU A 70 9.41 -8.02 2.03
C LEU A 70 8.99 -7.73 3.48
N ALA A 71 8.54 -8.74 4.24
CA ALA A 71 8.10 -8.50 5.61
C ALA A 71 9.24 -7.98 6.48
N ALA A 72 9.01 -6.88 7.17
CA ALA A 72 10.03 -6.22 7.99
C ALA A 72 9.41 -5.34 9.08
N PRO A 73 10.17 -5.00 10.14
CA PRO A 73 9.69 -4.07 11.17
C PRO A 73 9.28 -2.71 10.59
N GLY A 74 8.16 -2.17 11.06
CA GLY A 74 7.69 -0.85 10.64
C GLY A 74 6.46 -0.38 11.43
N PRO A 75 6.00 0.87 11.20
CA PRO A 75 4.77 1.35 11.80
C PRO A 75 3.54 0.84 11.06
N ARG A 76 2.46 0.59 11.77
CA ARG A 76 1.17 0.16 11.20
C ARG A 76 0.73 1.03 10.02
N ALA A 77 0.92 2.35 10.14
CA ALA A 77 0.56 3.31 9.09
C ALA A 77 1.26 3.04 7.76
N TRP A 78 2.49 2.53 7.77
CA TRP A 78 3.28 2.21 6.59
C TRP A 78 2.65 1.16 5.68
N ASP A 79 2.11 0.11 6.30
CA ASP A 79 1.38 -0.95 5.61
C ASP A 79 -0.02 -0.50 5.18
N ILE A 80 -0.73 0.21 6.09
CA ILE A 80 -2.08 0.75 5.83
C ILE A 80 -2.08 1.60 4.57
N VAL A 81 -1.15 2.54 4.43
CA VAL A 81 -1.15 3.46 3.28
C VAL A 81 -0.85 2.75 1.96
N TYR A 82 0.00 1.71 1.98
CA TYR A 82 0.25 0.91 0.79
C TYR A 82 -0.97 0.08 0.40
N ALA A 83 -1.65 -0.53 1.37
CA ALA A 83 -2.91 -1.21 1.11
C ALA A 83 -4.00 -0.26 0.58
N LEU A 84 -4.11 0.95 1.13
CA LEU A 84 -5.00 1.97 0.58
C LEU A 84 -4.65 2.33 -0.86
N TYR A 85 -3.36 2.49 -1.18
CA TYR A 85 -2.90 2.76 -2.53
C TYR A 85 -3.32 1.68 -3.52
N THR A 86 -3.24 0.41 -3.13
CA THR A 86 -3.54 -0.73 -4.01
C THR A 86 -5.01 -1.13 -4.04
N PHE A 87 -5.72 -1.17 -2.90
CA PHE A 87 -7.12 -1.61 -2.82
C PHE A 87 -8.14 -0.52 -3.14
N VAL A 88 -7.84 0.78 -2.88
CA VAL A 88 -8.76 1.88 -3.21
C VAL A 88 -8.66 2.35 -4.64
N PRO A 89 -7.78 2.04 -5.38
CA PRO A 89 -6.55 2.34 -6.04
C PRO A 89 -6.31 3.86 -6.18
N LEU A 90 -5.60 4.43 -5.23
CA LEU A 90 -5.30 5.86 -5.15
C LEU A 90 -4.23 6.27 -6.17
N SER A 91 -4.51 6.10 -7.45
CA SER A 91 -3.54 6.23 -8.54
C SER A 91 -4.11 6.96 -9.75
N ARG A 92 -3.23 7.49 -10.61
CA ARG A 92 -3.64 8.12 -11.88
C ARG A 92 -4.36 7.16 -12.81
N ARG A 93 -4.00 5.90 -12.73
CA ARG A 93 -4.58 4.81 -13.53
C ARG A 93 -4.43 3.49 -12.80
N HIS A 94 -5.38 2.64 -12.96
CA HIS A 94 -5.32 1.26 -12.45
C HIS A 94 -5.88 0.30 -13.48
N GLN A 95 -5.55 -0.96 -13.34
CA GLN A 95 -6.10 -2.01 -14.19
C GLN A 95 -7.37 -2.58 -13.53
N ALA A 96 -8.47 -2.54 -14.23
CA ALA A 96 -9.70 -3.22 -13.82
C ALA A 96 -9.55 -4.74 -13.95
N GLU A 97 -10.43 -5.51 -13.32
CA GLU A 97 -10.46 -6.99 -13.46
C GLU A 97 -10.62 -7.46 -14.91
N SER A 98 -11.22 -6.65 -15.77
CA SER A 98 -11.34 -6.90 -17.21
C SER A 98 -10.00 -6.81 -17.96
N GLY A 99 -8.95 -6.30 -17.31
CA GLY A 99 -7.67 -5.94 -17.94
C GLY A 99 -7.66 -4.54 -18.55
N GLU A 100 -8.79 -3.83 -18.54
CA GLU A 100 -8.88 -2.45 -19.03
C GLU A 100 -8.14 -1.48 -18.11
N VAL A 101 -7.41 -0.51 -18.70
CA VAL A 101 -6.80 0.58 -17.95
C VAL A 101 -7.83 1.67 -17.72
N VAL A 102 -8.14 1.91 -16.45
CA VAL A 102 -9.05 2.98 -16.02
C VAL A 102 -8.23 4.17 -15.55
N HIS A 103 -8.48 5.33 -16.14
CA HIS A 103 -7.86 6.58 -15.73
C HIS A 103 -8.71 7.28 -14.66
N TYR A 104 -8.02 7.96 -13.72
CA TYR A 104 -8.67 8.78 -12.71
C TYR A 104 -9.45 9.94 -13.35
N GLU A 105 -10.66 10.15 -12.84
CA GLU A 105 -11.53 11.28 -13.15
C GLU A 105 -12.08 11.86 -11.85
N ALA A 106 -11.75 13.11 -11.53
CA ALA A 106 -12.06 13.72 -10.23
C ALA A 106 -13.57 13.66 -9.89
N GLU A 107 -14.44 13.94 -10.85
CA GLU A 107 -15.91 13.95 -10.67
C GLU A 107 -16.46 12.58 -10.29
N ARG A 108 -15.85 11.50 -10.77
CA ARG A 108 -16.23 10.11 -10.51
C ARG A 108 -15.54 9.58 -9.25
N ASP A 109 -14.23 9.85 -9.11
CA ASP A 109 -13.36 9.10 -8.23
C ASP A 109 -13.12 9.77 -6.87
N ASP A 110 -13.18 11.10 -6.73
CA ASP A 110 -12.90 11.76 -5.45
C ASP A 110 -13.85 11.29 -4.33
N VAL A 111 -15.16 11.26 -4.60
CA VAL A 111 -16.15 10.80 -3.61
C VAL A 111 -16.01 9.29 -3.34
N ARG A 112 -15.72 8.51 -4.40
CA ARG A 112 -15.52 7.07 -4.30
C ARG A 112 -14.29 6.75 -3.46
N TYR A 113 -13.15 7.39 -3.73
CA TYR A 113 -11.91 7.16 -2.99
C TYR A 113 -12.04 7.57 -1.52
N LYS A 114 -12.58 8.76 -1.25
CA LYS A 114 -12.84 9.20 0.13
C LYS A 114 -13.68 8.19 0.91
N ARG A 115 -14.78 7.70 0.32
CA ARG A 115 -15.64 6.69 0.95
C ARG A 115 -14.89 5.38 1.20
N ARG A 116 -14.09 4.91 0.23
CA ARG A 116 -13.36 3.64 0.33
C ARG A 116 -12.20 3.71 1.31
N VAL A 117 -11.51 4.84 1.40
CA VAL A 117 -10.53 5.12 2.46
C VAL A 117 -11.20 5.02 3.83
N ALA A 118 -12.34 5.69 4.01
CA ALA A 118 -13.09 5.63 5.27
C ALA A 118 -13.53 4.21 5.63
N LEU A 119 -14.03 3.42 4.67
CA LEU A 119 -14.40 2.01 4.88
C LEU A 119 -13.22 1.14 5.33
N PHE A 120 -12.06 1.31 4.72
CA PHE A 120 -10.85 0.58 5.11
C PHE A 120 -10.44 0.96 6.54
N LEU A 121 -10.34 2.25 6.83
CA LEU A 121 -9.89 2.75 8.13
C LEU A 121 -10.84 2.36 9.27
N GLU A 122 -12.16 2.42 9.03
CA GLU A 122 -13.17 1.94 9.98
C GLU A 122 -13.04 0.43 10.23
N ALA A 123 -12.90 -0.37 9.18
CA ALA A 123 -12.77 -1.83 9.28
C ALA A 123 -11.44 -2.26 9.91
N TYR A 124 -10.38 -1.49 9.73
CA TYR A 124 -9.09 -1.66 10.40
C TYR A 124 -9.17 -1.26 11.88
N GLY A 125 -10.02 -0.29 12.24
CA GLY A 125 -10.04 0.31 13.58
C GLY A 125 -8.99 1.39 13.78
N TRP A 126 -8.70 2.18 12.73
CA TRP A 126 -7.73 3.26 12.79
C TRP A 126 -8.25 4.44 13.63
N GLU A 127 -7.49 4.84 14.66
CA GLU A 127 -7.83 5.95 15.57
C GLU A 127 -6.97 7.21 15.33
N GLY A 128 -5.96 7.12 14.46
CA GLY A 128 -5.06 8.23 14.17
C GLY A 128 -5.64 9.24 13.17
N SER A 129 -4.87 10.31 12.90
CA SER A 129 -5.25 11.33 11.93
C SER A 129 -5.17 10.81 10.49
N THR A 130 -6.16 11.14 9.66
CA THR A 130 -6.13 10.84 8.23
C THR A 130 -5.13 11.71 7.47
N SER A 131 -4.86 12.94 7.94
CA SER A 131 -3.82 13.79 7.33
C SER A 131 -2.42 13.20 7.51
N GLU A 132 -2.13 12.55 8.65
CA GLU A 132 -0.86 11.84 8.87
C GLU A 132 -0.71 10.65 7.94
N LEU A 133 -1.82 9.98 7.59
CA LEU A 133 -1.81 8.90 6.60
C LEU A 133 -1.50 9.41 5.19
N LEU A 134 -1.95 10.61 4.81
CA LEU A 134 -1.57 11.19 3.52
C LEU A 134 -0.06 11.47 3.45
N ASP A 135 0.50 12.06 4.50
CA ASP A 135 1.94 12.32 4.58
C ASP A 135 2.74 11.00 4.55
N MET A 136 2.25 9.98 5.26
CA MET A 136 2.83 8.64 5.25
C MET A 136 2.74 7.98 3.86
N LEU A 137 1.62 8.15 3.13
CA LEU A 137 1.47 7.63 1.77
C LEU A 137 2.47 8.27 0.81
N LEU A 138 2.65 9.58 0.89
CA LEU A 138 3.66 10.28 0.08
C LEU A 138 5.06 9.75 0.37
N LEU A 139 5.41 9.60 1.65
CA LEU A 139 6.70 9.02 2.05
C LEU A 139 6.86 7.57 1.53
N ARG A 140 5.80 6.76 1.59
CA ARG A 140 5.81 5.37 1.12
C ARG A 140 6.04 5.26 -0.39
N ILE A 141 5.38 6.11 -1.18
CA ILE A 141 5.56 6.15 -2.64
C ILE A 141 6.96 6.68 -3.00
N GLU A 142 7.46 7.66 -2.25
CA GLU A 142 8.82 8.17 -2.42
C GLU A 142 9.87 7.07 -2.15
N ALA A 143 9.71 6.30 -1.08
CA ALA A 143 10.59 5.19 -0.74
C ALA A 143 10.66 4.14 -1.86
N LEU A 144 9.54 3.86 -2.56
CA LEU A 144 9.50 2.90 -3.66
C LEU A 144 10.39 3.31 -4.85
N TYR A 145 10.29 4.54 -5.34
CA TYR A 145 11.12 4.93 -6.47
C TYR A 145 12.59 5.13 -6.07
N ARG A 146 12.88 5.59 -4.85
CA ARG A 146 14.24 5.68 -4.32
C ARG A 146 14.89 4.31 -4.17
N LEU A 147 14.14 3.31 -3.72
CA LEU A 147 14.62 1.92 -3.63
C LEU A 147 15.05 1.41 -5.01
N ILE A 148 14.22 1.65 -6.04
CA ILE A 148 14.53 1.23 -7.41
C ILE A 148 15.79 1.93 -7.91
N GLU A 149 15.87 3.25 -7.77
CA GLU A 149 17.03 4.04 -8.22
C GLU A 149 18.33 3.61 -7.52
N ARG A 150 18.29 3.40 -6.21
CA ARG A 150 19.46 3.00 -5.40
C ARG A 150 19.96 1.63 -5.82
N ASN A 151 19.12 0.60 -5.78
CA ASN A 151 19.55 -0.77 -6.10
C ASN A 151 19.99 -0.91 -7.56
N ALA A 152 19.34 -0.23 -8.51
CA ALA A 152 19.78 -0.18 -9.89
C ALA A 152 21.18 0.45 -10.02
N SER A 153 21.45 1.54 -9.28
CA SER A 153 22.78 2.20 -9.28
C SER A 153 23.87 1.33 -8.65
N GLU A 154 23.52 0.42 -7.74
CA GLU A 154 24.42 -0.55 -7.11
C GLU A 154 24.66 -1.79 -7.98
N GLY A 155 24.00 -1.89 -9.13
CA GLY A 155 24.21 -2.93 -10.12
C GLY A 155 23.28 -4.13 -10.01
N ASP A 156 22.21 -4.03 -9.24
CA ASP A 156 21.19 -5.08 -9.20
C ASP A 156 20.42 -5.15 -10.51
N VAL A 157 20.52 -6.31 -11.19
CA VAL A 157 19.97 -6.52 -12.54
C VAL A 157 18.45 -6.45 -12.55
N ALA A 158 17.76 -6.91 -11.49
CA ALA A 158 16.31 -6.85 -11.42
C ALA A 158 15.83 -5.39 -11.34
N PHE A 159 16.48 -4.59 -10.49
CA PHE A 159 16.17 -3.16 -10.37
C PHE A 159 16.59 -2.34 -11.60
N GLN A 160 17.68 -2.72 -12.30
CA GLN A 160 18.01 -2.13 -13.61
C GLN A 160 16.90 -2.40 -14.63
N THR A 161 16.35 -3.61 -14.66
CA THR A 161 15.20 -3.94 -15.50
C THR A 161 13.98 -3.09 -15.15
N MET A 162 13.68 -2.92 -13.86
CA MET A 162 12.59 -2.04 -13.41
C MET A 162 12.81 -0.58 -13.83
N MET A 163 14.05 -0.09 -13.83
CA MET A 163 14.39 1.25 -14.35
C MET A 163 14.11 1.35 -15.86
N ASP A 164 14.55 0.38 -16.65
CA ASP A 164 14.34 0.34 -18.11
C ASP A 164 12.85 0.25 -18.47
N GLU A 165 12.06 -0.46 -17.69
CA GLU A 165 10.61 -0.56 -17.81
C GLU A 165 9.85 0.69 -17.30
N GLY A 166 10.55 1.64 -16.68
CA GLY A 166 10.00 2.92 -16.24
C GLY A 166 9.24 2.87 -14.92
N HIS A 167 9.43 1.84 -14.08
CA HIS A 167 8.75 1.71 -12.79
C HIS A 167 9.05 2.88 -11.86
N HIS A 168 10.31 3.35 -11.79
CA HIS A 168 10.68 4.52 -10.99
C HIS A 168 9.96 5.78 -11.45
N THR A 169 9.88 6.03 -12.76
CA THR A 169 9.14 7.17 -13.34
C THR A 169 7.65 7.07 -13.01
N HIS A 170 7.08 5.85 -13.08
CA HIS A 170 5.70 5.62 -12.68
C HIS A 170 5.44 6.08 -11.24
N TYR A 171 6.26 5.65 -10.27
CA TYR A 171 6.07 6.06 -8.87
C TYR A 171 6.34 7.54 -8.62
N GLN A 172 7.28 8.18 -9.33
CA GLN A 172 7.46 9.64 -9.28
C GLN A 172 6.23 10.40 -9.79
N GLU A 173 5.57 9.89 -10.83
CA GLU A 173 4.34 10.47 -11.35
C GLU A 173 3.15 10.22 -10.40
N GLU A 174 3.06 9.04 -9.76
CA GLU A 174 2.07 8.74 -8.73
C GLU A 174 2.25 9.64 -7.50
N TYR A 175 3.49 9.88 -7.05
CA TYR A 175 3.78 10.83 -5.97
C TYR A 175 3.18 12.21 -6.25
N ARG A 176 3.48 12.80 -7.43
CA ARG A 176 2.98 14.12 -7.81
C ARG A 176 1.45 14.15 -7.91
N PHE A 177 0.87 13.06 -8.38
CA PHE A 177 -0.58 12.91 -8.49
C PHE A 177 -1.25 12.85 -7.11
N ILE A 178 -0.71 12.06 -6.18
CA ILE A 178 -1.20 11.94 -4.81
C ILE A 178 -1.01 13.25 -4.05
N GLU A 179 0.14 13.92 -4.20
CA GLU A 179 0.40 15.23 -3.61
C GLU A 179 -0.64 16.28 -4.02
N ALA A 180 -1.02 16.29 -5.31
CA ALA A 180 -2.00 17.21 -5.86
C ALA A 180 -3.46 16.91 -5.46
N ASN A 181 -3.81 15.65 -5.26
CA ASN A 181 -5.20 15.20 -5.11
C ASN A 181 -5.53 14.60 -3.75
N GLY A 182 -4.56 14.02 -3.04
CA GLY A 182 -4.77 13.21 -1.85
C GLY A 182 -5.59 13.86 -0.74
N LYS A 183 -5.46 15.17 -0.53
CA LYS A 183 -6.28 15.93 0.45
C LYS A 183 -7.79 15.82 0.25
N LYS A 184 -8.24 15.37 -0.91
CA LYS A 184 -9.67 15.18 -1.19
C LYS A 184 -10.17 13.82 -0.67
N TRP A 185 -9.26 12.87 -0.47
CA TRP A 185 -9.57 11.48 -0.15
C TRP A 185 -9.36 11.14 1.33
N PHE A 186 -8.42 11.83 1.98
CA PHE A 186 -8.09 11.77 3.40
C PHE A 186 -8.69 12.99 4.15
#